data_e946abb9b6af2424c56e4ed63ed234be
#
_entry.id   e946abb9b6af2424c56e4ed63ed234be
#
_cell.length_a   1.000
_cell.length_b   1.000
_cell.length_c   1.000
_cell.angle_alpha   90.00
_cell.angle_beta   90.00
_cell.angle_gamma   90.00
#
_symmetry.space_group_name_H-M   'P 1'
#
loop_
_entity.id
_entity.type
_entity.pdbx_description
1 polymer ?
#
loop_
_entity_poly.entity_id
_entity_poly.type
_entity_poly.pdbx_seq_one_letter_code
_entity_poly.pdbx_strand_id
1 'polypeptide(L)'
;MDCPAEEQLIRMKLAGFSTIKKLSFDLENRNLTVFHEGELGDIKTAIASLNFGDSVTESISYEGALIDENDIADKKMLWTVLIINFSVFVVEIVFGLIANSMGLVADAVDELSDAFVYALSLYAISRTIIVKKRISKISGVFQLSLALWGFVEVFSRFIESEIIPNPLIMIIFSCIALAGNTATLILLGKSKTKEVHIKASVICSSNDVIANIGVIVAAILVYLLQNRIPDLVIGAIVFSFVLRGAIVVFKLSK
;
A
#
# COMPACT_ATOMS: atom_id res chain seq x y z
N MET A 1 -28.33 2.18 -17.56
CA MET A 1 -26.87 2.04 -17.37
C MET A 1 -26.57 0.57 -17.14
N ASP A 2 -26.02 -0.09 -18.14
CA ASP A 2 -26.03 -1.56 -18.20
C ASP A 2 -24.63 -2.19 -18.16
N CYS A 3 -23.57 -1.37 -18.28
CA CYS A 3 -22.22 -1.90 -18.33
C CYS A 3 -21.16 -0.91 -17.79
N PRO A 4 -19.98 -1.40 -17.41
CA PRO A 4 -18.89 -0.57 -16.95
C PRO A 4 -18.40 0.47 -17.98
N ALA A 5 -18.64 0.26 -19.28
CA ALA A 5 -18.29 1.24 -20.31
C ALA A 5 -19.17 2.49 -20.26
N GLU A 6 -20.47 2.32 -19.97
CA GLU A 6 -21.37 3.47 -19.78
C GLU A 6 -21.02 4.27 -18.53
N GLU A 7 -20.65 3.61 -17.42
CA GLU A 7 -20.11 4.27 -16.23
C GLU A 7 -18.92 5.14 -16.60
N GLN A 8 -17.98 4.62 -17.38
CA GLN A 8 -16.78 5.36 -17.75
C GLN A 8 -17.07 6.57 -18.64
N LEU A 9 -18.03 6.45 -19.56
CA LEU A 9 -18.49 7.58 -20.38
C LEU A 9 -19.14 8.67 -19.53
N ILE A 10 -19.96 8.32 -18.55
CA ILE A 10 -20.57 9.27 -17.62
C ILE A 10 -19.47 9.96 -16.78
N ARG A 11 -18.51 9.20 -16.24
CA ARG A 11 -17.39 9.79 -15.48
C ARG A 11 -16.58 10.78 -16.31
N MET A 12 -16.25 10.44 -17.56
CA MET A 12 -15.55 11.34 -18.47
C MET A 12 -16.37 12.61 -18.79
N LYS A 13 -17.68 12.45 -19.04
CA LYS A 13 -18.56 13.56 -19.36
C LYS A 13 -18.72 14.54 -18.20
N LEU A 14 -18.76 14.03 -16.98
CA LEU A 14 -18.95 14.82 -15.76
C LEU A 14 -17.64 15.29 -15.12
N ALA A 15 -16.48 14.86 -15.60
CA ALA A 15 -15.18 15.23 -15.04
C ALA A 15 -14.88 16.74 -15.06
N GLY A 16 -15.51 17.50 -15.97
CA GLY A 16 -15.33 18.96 -16.08
C GLY A 16 -16.19 19.80 -15.09
N PHE A 17 -17.09 19.16 -14.35
CA PHE A 17 -18.00 19.86 -13.45
C PHE A 17 -17.39 19.97 -12.04
N SER A 18 -16.85 21.13 -11.69
CA SER A 18 -16.28 21.42 -10.37
C SER A 18 -17.33 21.39 -9.23
N THR A 19 -18.60 21.51 -9.58
CA THR A 19 -19.74 21.46 -8.65
C THR A 19 -20.06 20.05 -8.19
N ILE A 20 -19.61 19.00 -8.91
CA ILE A 20 -19.84 17.62 -8.54
C ILE A 20 -18.83 17.20 -7.45
N LYS A 21 -19.34 16.76 -6.32
CA LYS A 21 -18.54 16.29 -5.18
C LYS A 21 -18.30 14.78 -5.22
N LYS A 22 -19.31 14.02 -5.66
CA LYS A 22 -19.24 12.55 -5.69
C LYS A 22 -20.19 11.97 -6.73
N LEU A 23 -19.79 10.87 -7.34
CA LEU A 23 -20.62 10.01 -8.18
C LEU A 23 -20.65 8.61 -7.56
N SER A 24 -21.83 8.09 -7.31
CA SER A 24 -22.05 6.72 -6.84
C SER A 24 -22.84 5.96 -7.90
N PHE A 25 -22.27 4.82 -8.35
CA PHE A 25 -22.86 3.98 -9.39
C PHE A 25 -23.33 2.67 -8.79
N ASP A 26 -24.59 2.34 -9.00
CA ASP A 26 -25.18 1.04 -8.72
C ASP A 26 -25.58 0.41 -10.06
N LEU A 27 -24.68 -0.44 -10.58
CA LEU A 27 -24.87 -1.08 -11.89
C LEU A 27 -25.96 -2.14 -11.87
N GLU A 28 -26.19 -2.79 -10.73
CA GLU A 28 -27.22 -3.83 -10.59
C GLU A 28 -28.63 -3.23 -10.70
N ASN A 29 -28.86 -2.08 -10.05
CA ASN A 29 -30.13 -1.37 -10.07
C ASN A 29 -30.18 -0.26 -11.13
N ARG A 30 -29.14 -0.10 -11.92
CA ARG A 30 -29.01 0.93 -12.98
C ARG A 30 -29.15 2.36 -12.47
N ASN A 31 -28.76 2.63 -11.22
CA ASN A 31 -28.88 3.93 -10.59
C ASN A 31 -27.55 4.66 -10.59
N LEU A 32 -27.63 5.98 -10.81
CA LEU A 32 -26.55 6.93 -10.60
C LEU A 32 -27.00 7.96 -9.57
N THR A 33 -26.26 8.08 -8.48
CA THR A 33 -26.43 9.16 -7.51
C THR A 33 -25.33 10.19 -7.71
N VAL A 34 -25.72 11.43 -7.99
CA VAL A 34 -24.82 12.56 -8.18
C VAL A 34 -24.93 13.50 -6.97
N PHE A 35 -23.86 13.62 -6.21
CA PHE A 35 -23.76 14.60 -5.13
C PHE A 35 -23.11 15.87 -5.68
N HIS A 36 -23.85 16.99 -5.67
CA HIS A 36 -23.40 18.25 -6.27
C HIS A 36 -23.78 19.46 -5.40
N GLU A 37 -23.06 20.55 -5.60
CA GLU A 37 -23.41 21.87 -5.08
C GLU A 37 -23.97 22.73 -6.22
N GLY A 38 -25.03 23.51 -5.96
CA GLY A 38 -25.64 24.39 -6.93
C GLY A 38 -26.67 23.72 -7.83
N GLU A 39 -26.91 24.29 -9.02
CA GLU A 39 -28.00 23.87 -9.90
C GLU A 39 -27.74 22.53 -10.61
N LEU A 40 -28.79 21.72 -10.69
CA LEU A 40 -28.78 20.40 -11.34
C LEU A 40 -28.83 20.49 -12.88
N GLY A 41 -29.25 21.62 -13.44
CA GLY A 41 -29.59 21.78 -14.86
C GLY A 41 -28.51 21.37 -15.84
N ASP A 42 -27.27 21.84 -15.62
CA ASP A 42 -26.13 21.54 -16.49
C ASP A 42 -25.70 20.06 -16.38
N ILE A 43 -25.74 19.52 -15.19
CA ILE A 43 -25.41 18.10 -14.93
C ILE A 43 -26.42 17.19 -15.64
N LYS A 44 -27.72 17.51 -15.52
CA LYS A 44 -28.79 16.76 -16.18
C LYS A 44 -28.64 16.85 -17.71
N THR A 45 -28.36 17.99 -18.26
CA THR A 45 -28.16 18.18 -19.70
C THR A 45 -26.93 17.37 -20.19
N ALA A 46 -25.87 17.37 -19.41
CA ALA A 46 -24.67 16.60 -19.75
C ALA A 46 -24.93 15.09 -19.78
N ILE A 47 -25.66 14.55 -18.80
CA ILE A 47 -26.04 13.12 -18.77
C ILE A 47 -26.99 12.79 -19.92
N ALA A 48 -28.04 13.59 -20.13
CA ALA A 48 -29.00 13.40 -21.20
C ALA A 48 -28.36 13.36 -22.59
N SER A 49 -27.25 14.13 -22.78
CA SER A 49 -26.54 14.13 -24.05
C SER A 49 -25.87 12.80 -24.41
N LEU A 50 -25.76 11.86 -23.46
CA LEU A 50 -25.22 10.53 -23.70
C LEU A 50 -26.28 9.54 -24.24
N ASN A 51 -27.57 9.94 -24.27
CA ASN A 51 -28.69 9.17 -24.80
C ASN A 51 -28.86 7.74 -24.23
N PHE A 52 -28.59 7.58 -22.92
CA PHE A 52 -28.77 6.30 -22.23
C PHE A 52 -30.20 6.06 -21.72
N GLY A 53 -31.15 6.92 -22.09
CA GLY A 53 -32.55 6.82 -21.64
C GLY A 53 -32.70 7.16 -20.16
N ASP A 54 -31.93 8.11 -19.67
CA ASP A 54 -31.90 8.53 -18.28
C ASP A 54 -33.19 9.27 -17.87
N SER A 55 -33.57 9.13 -16.60
CA SER A 55 -34.61 9.91 -15.97
C SER A 55 -34.19 10.28 -14.54
N VAL A 56 -34.53 11.50 -14.12
CA VAL A 56 -34.31 11.89 -12.72
C VAL A 56 -35.42 11.26 -11.88
N THR A 57 -35.05 10.37 -10.99
CA THR A 57 -35.97 9.66 -10.12
C THR A 57 -36.31 10.50 -8.89
N GLU A 58 -35.28 11.11 -8.29
CA GLU A 58 -35.42 11.91 -7.07
C GLU A 58 -34.31 12.96 -6.98
N SER A 59 -34.60 14.10 -6.36
CA SER A 59 -33.59 15.13 -6.03
C SER A 59 -33.91 15.67 -4.66
N ILE A 60 -32.99 15.41 -3.72
CA ILE A 60 -33.14 15.80 -2.31
C ILE A 60 -31.96 16.64 -1.82
N SER A 61 -32.21 17.54 -0.90
CA SER A 61 -31.13 18.20 -0.18
C SER A 61 -30.43 17.20 0.73
N TYR A 62 -29.10 17.10 0.60
CA TYR A 62 -28.28 16.22 1.40
C TYR A 62 -27.38 17.04 2.34
N GLU A 63 -27.63 16.97 3.63
CA GLU A 63 -26.85 17.67 4.66
C GLU A 63 -25.81 16.78 5.37
N GLY A 64 -25.70 15.50 4.97
CA GLY A 64 -24.78 14.54 5.57
C GLY A 64 -23.35 14.67 5.03
N ALA A 65 -22.38 14.19 5.80
CA ALA A 65 -21.04 13.96 5.26
C ALA A 65 -21.11 12.90 4.16
N LEU A 66 -20.47 13.15 3.01
CA LEU A 66 -20.40 12.20 1.89
C LEU A 66 -19.41 11.07 2.23
N ILE A 67 -19.76 10.25 3.21
CA ILE A 67 -18.97 9.08 3.62
C ILE A 67 -19.44 7.89 2.79
N ASP A 68 -18.55 7.28 2.04
CA ASP A 68 -18.82 6.03 1.35
C ASP A 68 -18.66 4.87 2.33
N GLU A 69 -19.57 3.89 2.32
CA GLU A 69 -19.39 2.65 3.09
C GLU A 69 -18.10 1.95 2.67
N ASN A 70 -17.73 2.06 1.38
CA ASN A 70 -16.45 1.57 0.88
C ASN A 70 -15.27 2.33 1.51
N ASP A 71 -15.36 3.66 1.67
CA ASP A 71 -14.31 4.45 2.33
C ASP A 71 -14.11 4.03 3.81
N ILE A 72 -15.18 3.66 4.50
CA ILE A 72 -15.11 3.15 5.88
C ILE A 72 -14.46 1.76 5.90
N ALA A 73 -14.87 0.89 4.99
CA ALA A 73 -14.32 -0.46 4.88
C ALA A 73 -12.83 -0.44 4.52
N ASP A 74 -12.44 0.39 3.55
CA ASP A 74 -11.05 0.57 3.13
C ASP A 74 -10.21 1.18 4.26
N LYS A 75 -10.74 2.16 4.98
CA LYS A 75 -10.07 2.75 6.14
C LYS A 75 -9.83 1.71 7.25
N LYS A 76 -10.82 0.87 7.55
CA LYS A 76 -10.68 -0.20 8.54
C LYS A 76 -9.64 -1.24 8.09
N MET A 77 -9.65 -1.60 6.82
CA MET A 77 -8.68 -2.51 6.22
C MET A 77 -7.27 -1.94 6.30
N LEU A 78 -7.05 -0.69 5.90
CA LEU A 78 -5.75 -0.01 5.98
C LEU A 78 -5.22 0.08 7.42
N TRP A 79 -6.10 0.33 8.41
CA TRP A 79 -5.71 0.26 9.82
C TRP A 79 -5.26 -1.13 10.24
N THR A 80 -5.98 -2.17 9.79
CA THR A 80 -5.61 -3.57 10.11
C THR A 80 -4.25 -3.92 9.51
N VAL A 81 -4.03 -3.57 8.24
CA VAL A 81 -2.76 -3.79 7.55
C VAL A 81 -1.63 -3.03 8.22
N LEU A 82 -1.84 -1.75 8.57
CA LEU A 82 -0.86 -0.95 9.32
C LEU A 82 -0.45 -1.61 10.64
N ILE A 83 -1.42 -2.12 11.41
CA ILE A 83 -1.15 -2.78 12.68
C ILE A 83 -0.36 -4.08 12.47
N ILE A 84 -0.70 -4.87 11.45
CA ILE A 84 0.03 -6.11 11.13
C ILE A 84 1.48 -5.77 10.77
N ASN A 85 1.72 -4.90 9.78
CA ASN A 85 3.06 -4.55 9.33
C ASN A 85 3.90 -3.94 10.47
N PHE A 86 3.31 -3.02 11.25
CA PHE A 86 4.03 -2.47 12.39
C PHE A 86 4.37 -3.51 13.46
N SER A 87 3.49 -4.50 13.69
CA SER A 87 3.75 -5.60 14.62
C SER A 87 4.85 -6.51 14.11
N VAL A 88 4.83 -6.86 12.82
CA VAL A 88 5.89 -7.65 12.16
C VAL A 88 7.22 -6.90 12.24
N PHE A 89 7.25 -5.61 11.90
CA PHE A 89 8.43 -4.76 12.06
C PHE A 89 9.04 -4.87 13.48
N VAL A 90 8.21 -4.70 14.52
CA VAL A 90 8.70 -4.73 15.92
C VAL A 90 9.30 -6.10 16.26
N VAL A 91 8.66 -7.17 15.84
CA VAL A 91 9.16 -8.53 16.07
C VAL A 91 10.46 -8.77 15.31
N GLU A 92 10.50 -8.46 14.03
CA GLU A 92 11.67 -8.73 13.18
C GLU A 92 12.88 -7.88 13.55
N ILE A 93 12.68 -6.59 13.86
CA ILE A 93 13.82 -5.74 14.24
C ILE A 93 14.47 -6.22 15.55
N VAL A 94 13.68 -6.61 16.54
CA VAL A 94 14.19 -7.11 17.81
C VAL A 94 14.95 -8.42 17.60
N PHE A 95 14.35 -9.39 16.90
CA PHE A 95 14.97 -10.70 16.71
C PHE A 95 16.04 -10.70 15.61
N GLY A 96 15.97 -9.81 14.65
CA GLY A 96 17.03 -9.57 13.68
C GLY A 96 18.32 -9.06 14.32
N LEU A 97 18.19 -8.12 15.27
CA LEU A 97 19.32 -7.66 16.07
C LEU A 97 19.88 -8.75 16.99
N ILE A 98 19.02 -9.53 17.67
CA ILE A 98 19.42 -10.64 18.52
C ILE A 98 20.12 -11.73 17.69
N ALA A 99 19.62 -12.05 16.51
CA ALA A 99 20.18 -13.04 15.60
C ALA A 99 21.45 -12.56 14.89
N ASN A 100 21.77 -11.27 14.93
CA ASN A 100 22.76 -10.61 14.07
C ASN A 100 22.49 -10.81 12.56
N SER A 101 21.21 -10.91 12.16
CA SER A 101 20.78 -11.16 10.78
C SER A 101 20.45 -9.85 10.06
N MET A 102 21.15 -9.60 8.95
CA MET A 102 20.83 -8.47 8.07
C MET A 102 19.61 -8.73 7.20
N GLY A 103 19.31 -10.00 6.90
CA GLY A 103 18.08 -10.38 6.22
C GLY A 103 16.85 -10.00 7.03
N LEU A 104 16.76 -10.37 8.30
CA LEU A 104 15.67 -9.97 9.19
C LEU A 104 15.60 -8.46 9.43
N VAL A 105 16.75 -7.81 9.60
CA VAL A 105 16.79 -6.34 9.78
C VAL A 105 16.31 -5.61 8.52
N ALA A 106 16.69 -6.10 7.34
CA ALA A 106 16.26 -5.50 6.07
C ALA A 106 14.75 -5.67 5.85
N ASP A 107 14.23 -6.85 6.17
CA ASP A 107 12.79 -7.17 6.09
C ASP A 107 12.00 -6.28 7.08
N ALA A 108 12.45 -6.17 8.33
CA ALA A 108 11.87 -5.24 9.30
C ALA A 108 11.85 -3.78 8.81
N VAL A 109 12.90 -3.32 8.17
CA VAL A 109 12.95 -1.94 7.63
C VAL A 109 11.96 -1.76 6.48
N ASP A 110 11.73 -2.79 5.66
CA ASP A 110 10.70 -2.76 4.60
C ASP A 110 9.30 -2.69 5.23
N GLU A 111 9.01 -3.50 6.23
CA GLU A 111 7.76 -3.46 7.01
C GLU A 111 7.51 -2.08 7.65
N LEU A 112 8.56 -1.45 8.21
CA LEU A 112 8.45 -0.08 8.74
C LEU A 112 8.12 0.92 7.64
N SER A 113 8.74 0.78 6.47
CA SER A 113 8.48 1.62 5.30
C SER A 113 7.03 1.51 4.86
N ASP A 114 6.50 0.31 4.78
CA ASP A 114 5.12 0.03 4.41
C ASP A 114 4.13 0.53 5.46
N ALA A 115 4.38 0.27 6.74
CA ALA A 115 3.57 0.80 7.84
C ALA A 115 3.51 2.34 7.80
N PHE A 116 4.63 3.00 7.49
CA PHE A 116 4.67 4.45 7.34
C PHE A 116 3.84 4.94 6.15
N VAL A 117 3.92 4.26 5.01
CA VAL A 117 3.10 4.56 3.82
C VAL A 117 1.61 4.37 4.13
N TYR A 118 1.21 3.30 4.83
CA TYR A 118 -0.18 3.08 5.24
C TYR A 118 -0.67 4.15 6.21
N ALA A 119 0.14 4.53 7.20
CA ALA A 119 -0.21 5.61 8.12
C ALA A 119 -0.43 6.94 7.40
N LEU A 120 0.46 7.27 6.45
CA LEU A 120 0.33 8.48 5.65
C LEU A 120 -0.85 8.40 4.66
N SER A 121 -1.14 7.23 4.12
CA SER A 121 -2.31 7.00 3.27
C SER A 121 -3.61 7.23 4.04
N LEU A 122 -3.71 6.70 5.26
CA LEU A 122 -4.83 6.96 6.16
C LEU A 122 -4.99 8.45 6.47
N TYR A 123 -3.89 9.16 6.71
CA TYR A 123 -3.92 10.61 6.91
C TYR A 123 -4.33 11.38 5.64
N ALA A 124 -3.99 10.85 4.45
CA ALA A 124 -4.28 11.48 3.17
C ALA A 124 -5.74 11.29 2.70
N ILE A 125 -6.50 10.38 3.31
CA ILE A 125 -7.92 10.20 3.02
C ILE A 125 -8.62 11.53 3.22
N SER A 126 -9.43 11.95 2.25
CA SER A 126 -10.17 13.23 2.26
C SER A 126 -9.31 14.51 2.20
N ARG A 127 -8.03 14.42 1.86
CA ARG A 127 -7.15 15.58 1.68
C ARG A 127 -6.99 15.98 0.21
N THR A 128 -6.59 17.23 -0.01
CA THR A 128 -6.35 17.78 -1.35
C THR A 128 -5.19 17.08 -2.07
N ILE A 129 -5.17 17.14 -3.40
CA ILE A 129 -4.10 16.58 -4.25
C ILE A 129 -2.73 17.12 -3.85
N ILE A 130 -2.63 18.40 -3.46
CA ILE A 130 -1.39 19.02 -3.02
C ILE A 130 -0.84 18.34 -1.75
N VAL A 131 -1.73 18.05 -0.78
CA VAL A 131 -1.36 17.33 0.45
C VAL A 131 -0.92 15.91 0.13
N LYS A 132 -1.65 15.19 -0.75
CA LYS A 132 -1.30 13.84 -1.17
C LYS A 132 0.09 13.79 -1.83
N LYS A 133 0.41 14.71 -2.73
CA LYS A 133 1.75 14.81 -3.36
C LYS A 133 2.86 15.08 -2.33
N ARG A 134 2.63 15.99 -1.36
CA ARG A 134 3.59 16.27 -0.29
C ARG A 134 3.83 15.04 0.58
N ILE A 135 2.80 14.30 0.92
CA ILE A 135 2.87 13.05 1.68
C ILE A 135 3.69 11.99 0.93
N SER A 136 3.41 11.77 -0.37
CA SER A 136 4.20 10.85 -1.19
C SER A 136 5.68 11.23 -1.23
N LYS A 137 5.98 12.53 -1.30
CA LYS A 137 7.39 13.00 -1.25
C LYS A 137 8.05 12.68 0.09
N ILE A 138 7.36 12.90 1.21
CA ILE A 138 7.87 12.58 2.56
C ILE A 138 8.11 11.08 2.68
N SER A 139 7.17 10.23 2.24
CA SER A 139 7.33 8.77 2.23
C SER A 139 8.54 8.33 1.43
N GLY A 140 8.71 8.89 0.21
CA GLY A 140 9.84 8.55 -0.64
C GLY A 140 11.19 8.96 -0.02
N VAL A 141 11.27 10.14 0.64
CA VAL A 141 12.49 10.56 1.36
C VAL A 141 12.77 9.60 2.52
N PHE A 142 11.76 9.24 3.29
CA PHE A 142 11.91 8.33 4.42
C PHE A 142 12.41 6.95 3.98
N GLN A 143 11.77 6.34 3.00
CA GLN A 143 12.20 5.05 2.43
C GLN A 143 13.62 5.10 1.86
N LEU A 144 13.95 6.17 1.12
CA LEU A 144 15.30 6.34 0.58
C LEU A 144 16.35 6.41 1.69
N SER A 145 16.07 7.15 2.77
CA SER A 145 16.98 7.26 3.91
C SER A 145 17.21 5.91 4.58
N LEU A 146 16.13 5.10 4.76
CA LEU A 146 16.22 3.77 5.33
C LEU A 146 17.00 2.81 4.42
N ALA A 147 16.76 2.84 3.11
CA ALA A 147 17.49 2.00 2.16
C ALA A 147 18.99 2.32 2.15
N LEU A 148 19.35 3.60 2.12
CA LEU A 148 20.75 4.03 2.14
C LEU A 148 21.44 3.62 3.45
N TRP A 149 20.78 3.82 4.59
CA TRP A 149 21.30 3.35 5.88
C TRP A 149 21.53 1.84 5.86
N GLY A 150 20.55 1.08 5.38
CA GLY A 150 20.65 -0.37 5.30
C GLY A 150 21.79 -0.86 4.41
N PHE A 151 22.01 -0.24 3.24
CA PHE A 151 23.15 -0.59 2.40
C PHE A 151 24.49 -0.30 3.07
N VAL A 152 24.62 0.83 3.77
CA VAL A 152 25.84 1.15 4.54
C VAL A 152 26.09 0.10 5.61
N GLU A 153 25.03 -0.31 6.34
CA GLU A 153 25.14 -1.34 7.40
C GLU A 153 25.51 -2.72 6.82
N VAL A 154 24.87 -3.16 5.72
CA VAL A 154 25.25 -4.41 5.05
C VAL A 154 26.70 -4.38 4.61
N PHE A 155 27.14 -3.28 4.01
CA PHE A 155 28.51 -3.13 3.54
C PHE A 155 29.52 -3.13 4.70
N SER A 156 29.23 -2.43 5.79
CA SER A 156 30.04 -2.43 7.01
C SER A 156 30.20 -3.83 7.58
N ARG A 157 29.08 -4.56 7.72
CA ARG A 157 29.12 -5.95 8.22
C ARG A 157 29.83 -6.90 7.26
N PHE A 158 29.79 -6.65 5.97
CA PHE A 158 30.53 -7.45 5.00
C PHE A 158 32.04 -7.33 5.20
N ILE A 159 32.53 -6.16 5.60
CA ILE A 159 33.96 -5.91 5.82
C ILE A 159 34.39 -6.27 7.27
N GLU A 160 33.63 -5.81 8.25
CA GLU A 160 34.09 -5.74 9.65
C GLU A 160 33.59 -6.87 10.54
N SER A 161 32.48 -7.53 10.19
CA SER A 161 31.87 -8.54 11.05
C SER A 161 32.25 -9.96 10.61
N GLU A 162 32.66 -10.80 11.55
CA GLU A 162 32.83 -12.25 11.35
C GLU A 162 31.69 -13.06 11.99
N ILE A 163 30.69 -12.39 12.58
CA ILE A 163 29.60 -13.04 13.30
C ILE A 163 28.68 -13.76 12.31
N ILE A 164 28.49 -15.05 12.54
CA ILE A 164 27.51 -15.86 11.80
C ILE A 164 26.14 -15.66 12.47
N PRO A 165 25.09 -15.25 11.70
CA PRO A 165 23.77 -15.06 12.28
C PRO A 165 23.17 -16.38 12.75
N ASN A 166 22.24 -16.29 13.73
CA ASN A 166 21.56 -17.48 14.26
C ASN A 166 20.45 -17.95 13.30
N PRO A 167 20.65 -19.08 12.58
CA PRO A 167 19.71 -19.49 11.55
C PRO A 167 18.36 -19.94 12.11
N LEU A 168 18.31 -20.46 13.34
CA LEU A 168 17.05 -20.89 13.95
C LEU A 168 16.15 -19.70 14.25
N ILE A 169 16.70 -18.62 14.80
CA ILE A 169 15.98 -17.37 15.04
C ILE A 169 15.49 -16.79 13.71
N MET A 170 16.35 -16.76 12.69
CA MET A 170 15.97 -16.29 11.36
C MET A 170 14.75 -17.05 10.83
N ILE A 171 14.78 -18.38 10.82
CA ILE A 171 13.67 -19.22 10.30
C ILE A 171 12.38 -18.97 11.08
N ILE A 172 12.44 -18.99 12.42
CA ILE A 172 11.23 -18.85 13.25
C ILE A 172 10.55 -17.50 12.98
N PHE A 173 11.32 -16.41 13.02
CA PHE A 173 10.74 -15.09 12.91
C PHE A 173 10.36 -14.70 11.49
N SER A 174 11.09 -15.16 10.47
CA SER A 174 10.63 -15.02 9.07
C SER A 174 9.39 -15.86 8.78
N CYS A 175 9.19 -17.01 9.42
CA CYS A 175 7.92 -17.75 9.29
C CYS A 175 6.75 -17.00 9.93
N ILE A 176 6.95 -16.31 11.05
CA ILE A 176 5.94 -15.46 11.70
C ILE A 176 5.60 -14.27 10.81
N ALA A 177 6.61 -13.59 10.27
CA ALA A 177 6.45 -12.49 9.34
C ALA A 177 5.73 -12.94 8.06
N LEU A 178 6.12 -14.05 7.46
CA LEU A 178 5.48 -14.65 6.30
C LEU A 178 3.97 -14.90 6.54
N ALA A 179 3.60 -15.37 7.73
CA ALA A 179 2.20 -15.56 8.09
C ALA A 179 1.45 -14.23 8.18
N GLY A 180 2.05 -13.19 8.77
CA GLY A 180 1.52 -11.82 8.85
C GLY A 180 1.32 -11.22 7.46
N ASN A 181 2.34 -11.29 6.60
CA ASN A 181 2.32 -10.73 5.25
C ASN A 181 1.37 -11.48 4.32
N THR A 182 1.26 -12.79 4.47
CA THR A 182 0.23 -13.59 3.78
C THR A 182 -1.17 -13.17 4.21
N ALA A 183 -1.40 -12.93 5.51
CA ALA A 183 -2.69 -12.44 6.00
C ALA A 183 -3.01 -11.04 5.45
N THR A 184 -2.04 -10.13 5.40
CA THR A 184 -2.15 -8.80 4.78
C THR A 184 -2.51 -8.92 3.29
N LEU A 185 -1.81 -9.76 2.54
CA LEU A 185 -2.05 -10.00 1.13
C LEU A 185 -3.48 -10.52 0.87
N ILE A 186 -3.97 -11.46 1.69
CA ILE A 186 -5.32 -11.98 1.61
C ILE A 186 -6.36 -10.89 1.94
N LEU A 187 -6.11 -10.06 2.95
CA LEU A 187 -6.99 -8.96 3.32
C LEU A 187 -7.12 -7.94 2.18
N LEU A 188 -5.99 -7.50 1.63
CA LEU A 188 -5.95 -6.55 0.51
C LEU A 188 -6.61 -7.14 -0.75
N GLY A 189 -6.42 -8.44 -1.01
CA GLY A 189 -7.02 -9.13 -2.15
C GLY A 189 -8.53 -9.27 -2.07
N LYS A 190 -9.14 -9.16 -0.87
CA LYS A 190 -10.59 -9.17 -0.67
C LYS A 190 -11.25 -7.80 -0.86
N SER A 191 -10.46 -6.74 -1.00
CA SER A 191 -11.01 -5.41 -1.26
C SER A 191 -11.75 -5.38 -2.59
N LYS A 192 -12.98 -4.88 -2.57
CA LYS A 192 -13.80 -4.69 -3.77
C LYS A 192 -13.42 -3.44 -4.56
N THR A 193 -12.69 -2.53 -3.95
CA THR A 193 -12.22 -1.30 -4.58
C THR A 193 -11.06 -1.58 -5.51
N LYS A 194 -11.20 -1.12 -6.76
CA LYS A 194 -10.13 -1.19 -7.79
C LYS A 194 -9.20 0.03 -7.73
N GLU A 195 -9.14 0.70 -6.58
CA GLU A 195 -8.34 1.90 -6.46
C GLU A 195 -6.83 1.62 -6.57
N VAL A 196 -6.10 2.58 -7.13
CA VAL A 196 -4.67 2.44 -7.46
C VAL A 196 -3.83 2.14 -6.23
N HIS A 197 -4.18 2.73 -5.07
CA HIS A 197 -3.46 2.51 -3.82
C HIS A 197 -3.62 1.08 -3.28
N ILE A 198 -4.80 0.46 -3.41
CA ILE A 198 -5.00 -0.94 -3.01
C ILE A 198 -4.17 -1.89 -3.89
N LYS A 199 -4.14 -1.64 -5.21
CA LYS A 199 -3.29 -2.43 -6.12
C LYS A 199 -1.81 -2.29 -5.79
N ALA A 200 -1.36 -1.09 -5.47
CA ALA A 200 0.02 -0.86 -5.04
C ALA A 200 0.33 -1.63 -3.75
N SER A 201 -0.58 -1.60 -2.77
CA SER A 201 -0.45 -2.34 -1.51
C SER A 201 -0.38 -3.86 -1.72
N VAL A 202 -1.18 -4.42 -2.64
CA VAL A 202 -1.10 -5.85 -3.00
C VAL A 202 0.29 -6.21 -3.57
N ILE A 203 0.86 -5.34 -4.40
CA ILE A 203 2.21 -5.57 -4.97
C ILE A 203 3.28 -5.51 -3.86
N CYS A 204 3.23 -4.53 -2.96
CA CYS A 204 4.13 -4.43 -1.81
C CYS A 204 4.05 -5.70 -0.97
N SER A 205 2.87 -6.05 -0.48
CA SER A 205 2.67 -7.24 0.36
C SER A 205 3.05 -8.56 -0.33
N SER A 206 2.99 -8.62 -1.67
CA SER A 206 3.52 -9.77 -2.42
C SER A 206 5.05 -9.82 -2.41
N ASN A 207 5.71 -8.66 -2.45
CA ASN A 207 7.17 -8.58 -2.35
C ASN A 207 7.65 -8.99 -0.94
N ASP A 208 6.92 -8.61 0.13
CA ASP A 208 7.23 -8.99 1.51
C ASP A 208 7.18 -10.51 1.69
N VAL A 209 6.16 -11.16 1.13
CA VAL A 209 6.08 -12.64 1.11
C VAL A 209 7.31 -13.25 0.42
N ILE A 210 7.76 -12.67 -0.69
CA ILE A 210 8.96 -13.14 -1.41
C ILE A 210 10.23 -12.88 -0.59
N ALA A 211 10.35 -11.72 0.05
CA ALA A 211 11.46 -11.36 0.91
C ALA A 211 11.58 -12.33 2.10
N ASN A 212 10.49 -12.59 2.81
CA ASN A 212 10.44 -13.55 3.91
C ASN A 212 10.89 -14.97 3.49
N ILE A 213 10.41 -15.46 2.33
CA ILE A 213 10.87 -16.75 1.78
C ILE A 213 12.38 -16.68 1.51
N GLY A 214 12.87 -15.58 0.98
CA GLY A 214 14.29 -15.32 0.74
C GLY A 214 15.12 -15.39 2.03
N VAL A 215 14.64 -14.78 3.12
CA VAL A 215 15.32 -14.84 4.44
C VAL A 215 15.33 -16.26 4.99
N ILE A 216 14.26 -17.03 4.83
CA ILE A 216 14.20 -18.45 5.23
C ILE A 216 15.24 -19.27 4.43
N VAL A 217 15.31 -19.07 3.12
CA VAL A 217 16.31 -19.75 2.27
C VAL A 217 17.72 -19.35 2.69
N ALA A 218 17.98 -18.07 2.94
CA ALA A 218 19.27 -17.58 3.41
C ALA A 218 19.64 -18.22 4.76
N ALA A 219 18.68 -18.34 5.68
CA ALA A 219 18.90 -18.99 6.99
C ALA A 219 19.30 -20.47 6.85
N ILE A 220 18.65 -21.20 5.95
CA ILE A 220 19.03 -22.58 5.64
C ILE A 220 20.47 -22.63 5.09
N LEU A 221 20.81 -21.73 4.19
CA LEU A 221 22.17 -21.66 3.63
C LEU A 221 23.20 -21.25 4.69
N VAL A 222 22.87 -20.32 5.61
CA VAL A 222 23.73 -19.97 6.76
C VAL A 222 23.99 -21.21 7.63
N TYR A 223 22.94 -21.99 7.90
CA TYR A 223 23.07 -23.23 8.68
C TYR A 223 23.98 -24.26 7.99
N LEU A 224 23.80 -24.48 6.69
CA LEU A 224 24.56 -25.48 5.93
C LEU A 224 26.01 -25.07 5.67
N LEU A 225 26.22 -23.79 5.33
CA LEU A 225 27.54 -23.27 4.96
C LEU A 225 28.35 -22.75 6.15
N GLN A 226 27.72 -22.57 7.31
CA GLN A 226 28.32 -21.94 8.50
C GLN A 226 28.98 -20.59 8.15
N ASN A 227 28.28 -19.79 7.33
CA ASN A 227 28.81 -18.56 6.78
C ASN A 227 27.71 -17.48 6.76
N ARG A 228 28.10 -16.21 7.02
CA ARG A 228 27.20 -15.07 7.05
C ARG A 228 26.78 -14.53 5.66
N ILE A 229 27.51 -14.90 4.60
CA ILE A 229 27.32 -14.33 3.26
C ILE A 229 25.89 -14.47 2.76
N PRO A 230 25.19 -15.63 2.88
CA PRO A 230 23.81 -15.74 2.42
C PRO A 230 22.86 -14.72 3.06
N ASP A 231 23.02 -14.43 4.34
CA ASP A 231 22.22 -13.44 5.07
C ASP A 231 22.51 -12.02 4.60
N LEU A 232 23.77 -11.66 4.38
CA LEU A 232 24.14 -10.35 3.86
C LEU A 232 23.63 -10.14 2.43
N VAL A 233 23.65 -11.18 1.61
CA VAL A 233 23.17 -11.11 0.21
C VAL A 233 21.66 -10.88 0.18
N ILE A 234 20.89 -11.64 0.98
CA ILE A 234 19.45 -11.42 1.02
C ILE A 234 19.10 -10.06 1.61
N GLY A 235 19.79 -9.61 2.64
CA GLY A 235 19.63 -8.25 3.19
C GLY A 235 19.86 -7.16 2.14
N ALA A 236 20.91 -7.27 1.32
CA ALA A 236 21.16 -6.34 0.22
C ALA A 236 20.06 -6.38 -0.85
N ILE A 237 19.51 -7.57 -1.15
CA ILE A 237 18.39 -7.73 -2.10
C ILE A 237 17.15 -7.03 -1.56
N VAL A 238 16.78 -7.25 -0.30
CA VAL A 238 15.60 -6.62 0.32
C VAL A 238 15.76 -5.10 0.36
N PHE A 239 16.92 -4.56 0.78
CA PHE A 239 17.16 -3.11 0.70
C PHE A 239 17.09 -2.55 -0.73
N SER A 240 17.38 -3.36 -1.74
CA SER A 240 17.19 -2.95 -3.14
C SER A 240 15.70 -2.82 -3.49
N PHE A 241 14.81 -3.62 -2.88
CA PHE A 241 13.37 -3.47 -3.03
C PHE A 241 12.89 -2.19 -2.36
N VAL A 242 13.33 -1.89 -1.13
CA VAL A 242 13.02 -0.61 -0.45
C VAL A 242 13.45 0.59 -1.30
N LEU A 243 14.67 0.55 -1.85
CA LEU A 243 15.19 1.61 -2.72
C LEU A 243 14.33 1.79 -3.99
N ARG A 244 13.94 0.69 -4.61
CA ARG A 244 13.06 0.72 -5.79
C ARG A 244 11.69 1.29 -5.44
N GLY A 245 11.12 0.91 -4.30
CA GLY A 245 9.88 1.47 -3.75
C GLY A 245 9.97 2.98 -3.57
N ALA A 246 11.03 3.47 -2.94
CA ALA A 246 11.30 4.89 -2.76
C ALA A 246 11.30 5.66 -4.09
N ILE A 247 11.96 5.14 -5.13
CA ILE A 247 12.01 5.75 -6.47
C ILE A 247 10.61 5.82 -7.10
N VAL A 248 9.80 4.78 -6.95
CA VAL A 248 8.42 4.77 -7.46
C VAL A 248 7.58 5.83 -6.76
N VAL A 249 7.63 5.89 -5.44
CA VAL A 249 6.90 6.88 -4.62
C VAL A 249 7.32 8.32 -4.97
N PHE A 250 8.60 8.56 -5.22
CA PHE A 250 9.08 9.86 -5.71
C PHE A 250 8.51 10.24 -7.08
N LYS A 251 8.37 9.29 -8.00
CA LYS A 251 7.77 9.55 -9.32
C LYS A 251 6.30 9.95 -9.20
N LEU A 252 5.56 9.39 -8.24
CA LEU A 252 4.17 9.73 -7.97
C LEU A 252 4.00 11.12 -7.31
N SER A 253 5.06 11.67 -6.73
CA SER A 253 5.03 12.99 -6.09
C SER A 253 5.17 14.17 -7.06
N LYS A 254 5.55 13.91 -8.30
CA LYS A 254 5.66 14.91 -9.38
C LYS A 254 4.32 15.12 -10.08
#